data_799b49a982b4f9bcbde841cf0e2166b2
#
_entry.id   799b49a982b4f9bcbde841cf0e2166b2
#
_cell.length_a   1.000
_cell.length_b   1.000
_cell.length_c   1.000
_cell.angle_alpha   90.00
_cell.angle_beta   90.00
_cell.angle_gamma   90.00
#
_symmetry.space_group_name_H-M   'P 1'
#
loop_
_entity.id
_entity.type
_entity.pdbx_description
1 polymer ?
#
loop_
_entity_poly.entity_id
_entity_poly.type
_entity_poly.pdbx_seq_one_letter_code
_entity_poly.pdbx_strand_id
1 'polypeptide(L)'
;MKRILAITLILAMSLTLLAGCGSGGGSKDTNASGNKQTQAAGKTDEDPYEVVIECLNLGSNTDSVPAIEEAVNAITIPAINVKVKLQVIHIADHATKTALWAAGGEKIDIYYVGTTVPFSQFVADGMIIPITQYLDTNGATIKEKSGSLLDAFTVDGEIYAIPQNLYCAGASGIDYNNDMVKEYNIELPEKWDMAAMTEIGYKLKEVAPEKYLMAKNGSTDATEMGVYYGLDSFGTGTYAYGVLLNPETDTDVVNIYKSDLFKEYCKYNIEWKQNGFMPADQAVNGENAQDVYKNEMSFCQWVNVSPAEQMGKQAATSFDSQQAAFTNARLTSRAAQEKAWGISTNCERPDKAMDFLNFLYENAEVSNLLSYGIEGTDYTFVDGSDKVITYPEGVDATNVGWSKVFCIFGDDMNNYVMAPATEDYYTELKSFNDNAVSCATLGYTFDATNVSTQVASVTTVVNEYVPSLVYGEIPESKLDDYIQELNAKLDGAGINDIIAENQAQINAWRASGK
;
A
#
# COMPACT_ATOMS: atom_id res chain seq x y z
N MET A 1 47.98 -2.22 -25.05
CA MET A 1 49.25 -2.99 -24.98
C MET A 1 49.33 -3.69 -23.65
N LYS A 2 49.54 -5.00 -23.69
CA LYS A 2 49.99 -5.93 -22.64
C LYS A 2 49.02 -6.21 -21.48
N ARG A 3 48.27 -7.28 -21.48
CA ARG A 3 48.57 -8.73 -21.24
C ARG A 3 48.72 -9.03 -19.75
N ILE A 4 47.73 -9.74 -19.17
CA ILE A 4 47.71 -11.15 -18.75
C ILE A 4 48.61 -11.41 -17.54
N LEU A 5 48.05 -11.93 -16.44
CA LEU A 5 48.35 -13.25 -15.88
C LEU A 5 47.36 -13.71 -14.84
N ALA A 6 46.73 -14.84 -15.10
CA ALA A 6 46.05 -15.71 -14.16
C ALA A 6 47.09 -16.57 -13.43
N ILE A 7 46.87 -16.90 -12.16
CA ILE A 7 47.43 -18.11 -11.55
C ILE A 7 46.43 -18.67 -10.53
N THR A 8 45.93 -19.83 -10.86
CA THR A 8 45.28 -20.88 -10.09
C THR A 8 46.19 -21.44 -9.00
N LEU A 9 45.68 -21.75 -7.83
CA LEU A 9 46.23 -22.81 -6.99
C LEU A 9 45.12 -23.57 -6.28
N ILE A 10 45.15 -24.86 -6.48
CA ILE A 10 44.26 -25.93 -6.06
C ILE A 10 44.94 -26.75 -4.94
N LEU A 11 44.12 -27.47 -4.16
CA LEU A 11 44.39 -28.64 -3.32
C LEU A 11 44.93 -28.38 -1.90
N ALA A 12 44.61 -29.19 -0.95
CA ALA A 12 43.72 -30.35 -0.70
C ALA A 12 43.89 -30.80 0.76
N MET A 13 42.96 -31.65 1.19
CA MET A 13 43.06 -32.68 2.25
C MET A 13 43.13 -32.23 3.73
N SER A 14 42.50 -32.92 4.67
CA SER A 14 42.11 -34.35 4.75
C SER A 14 41.17 -34.62 5.91
N LEU A 15 40.38 -35.64 5.74
CA LEU A 15 39.60 -36.40 6.74
C LEU A 15 40.41 -36.81 7.98
N THR A 16 39.71 -36.84 9.12
CA THR A 16 39.89 -37.94 10.09
C THR A 16 38.58 -38.25 10.79
N LEU A 17 38.08 -39.42 10.53
CA LEU A 17 37.12 -40.22 11.29
C LEU A 17 37.80 -40.69 12.59
N LEU A 18 37.04 -40.77 13.68
CA LEU A 18 37.15 -41.92 14.60
C LEU A 18 35.92 -42.02 15.49
N ALA A 19 35.34 -43.20 15.42
CA ALA A 19 34.18 -43.68 16.16
C ALA A 19 34.51 -44.02 17.61
N GLY A 20 33.48 -44.03 18.47
CA GLY A 20 33.56 -44.61 19.82
C GLY A 20 32.17 -45.01 20.28
N CYS A 21 31.83 -46.29 20.12
CA CYS A 21 30.67 -46.97 20.72
C CYS A 21 30.83 -47.16 22.22
N GLY A 22 29.70 -47.20 22.96
CA GLY A 22 29.65 -47.69 24.31
C GLY A 22 28.20 -47.82 24.81
N SER A 23 27.73 -49.06 24.82
CA SER A 23 26.41 -49.64 25.07
C SER A 23 26.05 -49.77 26.56
N GLY A 24 24.75 -49.97 26.80
CA GLY A 24 24.13 -50.68 27.96
C GLY A 24 23.07 -49.85 28.65
N GLY A 25 21.83 -50.16 28.73
CA GLY A 25 21.09 -51.40 28.84
C GLY A 25 20.20 -51.35 30.06
N GLY A 26 18.88 -51.57 29.93
CA GLY A 26 18.07 -52.05 31.05
C GLY A 26 16.79 -51.27 31.41
N SER A 27 15.73 -51.55 30.79
CA SER A 27 14.37 -52.08 31.16
C SER A 27 13.58 -51.59 32.41
N LYS A 28 12.29 -51.31 32.13
CA LYS A 28 11.02 -51.66 32.87
C LYS A 28 10.65 -50.79 34.08
N ASP A 29 9.45 -50.44 34.34
CA ASP A 29 8.04 -50.68 33.95
C ASP A 29 7.12 -49.69 34.69
N THR A 30 6.00 -49.34 34.05
CA THR A 30 4.64 -49.10 34.57
C THR A 30 4.37 -48.11 35.72
N ASN A 31 3.57 -47.05 35.57
CA ASN A 31 2.12 -47.04 35.73
C ASN A 31 1.51 -45.63 35.59
N ALA A 32 0.31 -45.60 35.08
CA ALA A 32 -0.52 -44.46 34.84
C ALA A 32 -1.00 -43.77 36.14
N SER A 33 -1.09 -42.43 36.10
CA SER A 33 -2.22 -41.72 36.68
C SER A 33 -2.27 -40.29 36.13
N GLY A 34 -3.43 -39.89 35.60
CA GLY A 34 -3.63 -38.62 34.95
C GLY A 34 -3.56 -37.42 35.90
N ASN A 35 -2.95 -36.39 35.42
CA ASN A 35 -3.18 -35.05 35.93
C ASN A 35 -3.06 -34.07 34.75
N LYS A 36 -4.15 -33.36 34.48
CA LYS A 36 -4.13 -32.23 33.53
C LYS A 36 -3.21 -31.15 34.11
N GLN A 37 -2.00 -31.06 33.60
CA GLN A 37 -1.13 -29.91 33.80
C GLN A 37 -1.17 -29.07 32.53
N THR A 38 -1.61 -27.86 32.70
CA THR A 38 -1.35 -26.73 31.80
C THR A 38 0.12 -26.77 31.39
N GLN A 39 0.40 -26.98 30.11
CA GLN A 39 1.75 -26.90 29.60
C GLN A 39 2.21 -25.44 29.69
N ALA A 40 3.09 -25.17 30.65
CA ALA A 40 3.98 -24.04 30.57
C ALA A 40 4.93 -24.27 29.37
N ALA A 41 5.05 -23.29 28.50
CA ALA A 41 5.98 -23.30 27.38
C ALA A 41 7.38 -23.71 27.88
N GLY A 42 7.92 -24.79 27.31
CA GLY A 42 9.25 -25.28 27.63
C GLY A 42 10.29 -24.24 27.21
N LYS A 43 11.21 -23.88 28.11
CA LYS A 43 12.43 -23.16 27.72
C LYS A 43 13.19 -24.02 26.72
N THR A 44 13.31 -23.52 25.50
CA THR A 44 14.25 -24.07 24.51
C THR A 44 15.65 -23.63 24.95
N ASP A 45 16.62 -24.56 24.96
CA ASP A 45 18.05 -24.27 25.24
C ASP A 45 18.74 -23.52 24.08
N GLU A 46 17.99 -23.04 23.09
CA GLU A 46 18.49 -22.25 21.95
C GLU A 46 18.47 -20.76 22.28
N ASP A 47 19.53 -20.05 21.89
CA ASP A 47 19.57 -18.58 21.93
C ASP A 47 18.42 -17.99 21.08
N PRO A 48 17.83 -16.85 21.50
CA PRO A 48 16.78 -16.19 20.72
C PRO A 48 17.24 -15.86 19.31
N TYR A 49 16.45 -16.22 18.30
CA TYR A 49 16.74 -15.82 16.93
C TYR A 49 16.44 -14.33 16.73
N GLU A 50 17.43 -13.59 16.22
CA GLU A 50 17.24 -12.16 15.94
C GLU A 50 16.54 -12.02 14.58
N VAL A 51 15.29 -11.52 14.60
CA VAL A 51 14.50 -11.11 13.43
C VAL A 51 14.76 -9.64 13.16
N VAL A 52 15.30 -9.31 11.99
CA VAL A 52 15.48 -7.95 11.51
C VAL A 52 14.35 -7.60 10.57
N ILE A 53 13.53 -6.61 10.94
CA ILE A 53 12.38 -6.13 10.15
C ILE A 53 12.64 -4.74 9.60
N GLU A 54 12.43 -4.56 8.30
CA GLU A 54 12.52 -3.28 7.61
C GLU A 54 11.30 -2.41 7.91
N CYS A 55 11.53 -1.16 8.32
CA CYS A 55 10.49 -0.18 8.58
C CYS A 55 10.76 1.11 7.80
N LEU A 56 9.76 1.62 7.08
CA LEU A 56 9.89 2.85 6.31
C LEU A 56 9.53 4.07 7.15
N ASN A 57 10.27 5.17 6.98
CA ASN A 57 9.94 6.47 7.55
C ASN A 57 10.12 7.62 6.53
N LEU A 58 9.73 8.84 6.93
CA LEU A 58 9.88 10.08 6.15
C LEU A 58 11.02 10.98 6.69
N GLY A 59 11.99 10.40 7.39
CA GLY A 59 13.02 11.15 8.12
C GLY A 59 12.54 11.58 9.51
N SER A 60 11.51 10.93 10.05
CA SER A 60 11.03 11.12 11.41
C SER A 60 12.10 10.73 12.43
N ASN A 61 12.00 11.27 13.65
CA ASN A 61 12.86 10.91 14.76
C ASN A 61 12.76 9.40 15.08
N THR A 62 13.86 8.80 15.49
CA THR A 62 14.00 7.38 15.84
C THR A 62 14.64 7.16 17.21
N ASP A 63 14.66 8.19 18.06
CA ASP A 63 15.33 8.16 19.37
C ASP A 63 14.71 7.12 20.31
N SER A 64 13.42 6.80 20.17
CA SER A 64 12.74 5.79 20.98
C SER A 64 12.97 4.35 20.51
N VAL A 65 13.55 4.11 19.33
CA VAL A 65 13.74 2.75 18.77
C VAL A 65 14.45 1.81 19.73
N PRO A 66 15.57 2.18 20.41
CA PRO A 66 16.23 1.27 21.36
C PRO A 66 15.34 0.86 22.54
N ALA A 67 14.53 1.77 23.06
CA ALA A 67 13.60 1.49 24.16
C ALA A 67 12.43 0.61 23.69
N ILE A 68 11.94 0.82 22.47
CA ILE A 68 10.91 -0.01 21.85
C ILE A 68 11.44 -1.43 21.65
N GLU A 69 12.64 -1.60 21.09
CA GLU A 69 13.26 -2.92 20.90
C GLU A 69 13.44 -3.63 22.25
N GLU A 70 13.87 -2.93 23.30
CA GLU A 70 14.00 -3.50 24.65
C GLU A 70 12.64 -3.98 25.19
N ALA A 71 11.59 -3.15 25.10
CA ALA A 71 10.26 -3.50 25.58
C ALA A 71 9.63 -4.66 24.78
N VAL A 72 9.73 -4.63 23.46
CA VAL A 72 9.25 -5.72 22.58
C VAL A 72 9.99 -7.03 22.91
N ASN A 73 11.31 -6.98 23.06
CA ASN A 73 12.15 -8.14 23.33
C ASN A 73 11.89 -8.75 24.71
N ALA A 74 11.49 -7.94 25.69
CA ALA A 74 11.06 -8.44 27.00
C ALA A 74 9.81 -9.34 26.90
N ILE A 75 9.00 -9.18 25.85
CA ILE A 75 7.80 -9.98 25.61
C ILE A 75 8.06 -11.13 24.63
N THR A 76 8.72 -10.85 23.50
CA THR A 76 8.87 -11.82 22.40
C THR A 76 9.87 -12.93 22.72
N ILE A 77 10.97 -12.61 23.43
CA ILE A 77 11.97 -13.62 23.79
C ILE A 77 11.35 -14.74 24.65
N PRO A 78 10.68 -14.45 25.78
CA PRO A 78 10.09 -15.52 26.59
C PRO A 78 8.89 -16.21 25.93
N ALA A 79 8.16 -15.53 25.04
CA ALA A 79 6.94 -16.07 24.42
C ALA A 79 7.23 -16.97 23.22
N ILE A 80 8.09 -16.53 22.30
CA ILE A 80 8.32 -17.17 20.99
C ILE A 80 9.80 -17.40 20.64
N ASN A 81 10.70 -17.11 21.57
CA ASN A 81 12.16 -17.20 21.40
C ASN A 81 12.66 -16.40 20.17
N VAL A 82 12.17 -15.16 20.03
CA VAL A 82 12.54 -14.20 18.98
C VAL A 82 13.01 -12.90 19.63
N LYS A 83 14.16 -12.40 19.17
CA LYS A 83 14.66 -11.07 19.44
C LYS A 83 14.40 -10.19 18.21
N VAL A 84 13.72 -9.06 18.36
CA VAL A 84 13.34 -8.16 17.27
C VAL A 84 14.34 -7.01 17.17
N LYS A 85 14.70 -6.66 15.92
CA LYS A 85 15.47 -5.49 15.58
C LYS A 85 14.80 -4.71 14.46
N LEU A 86 14.63 -3.40 14.63
CA LEU A 86 14.05 -2.52 13.64
C LEU A 86 15.12 -1.95 12.72
N GLN A 87 15.05 -2.22 11.43
CA GLN A 87 15.86 -1.59 10.40
C GLN A 87 15.08 -0.45 9.77
N VAL A 88 15.17 0.74 10.39
CA VAL A 88 14.45 1.92 9.90
C VAL A 88 15.20 2.57 8.76
N ILE A 89 14.50 2.84 7.64
CA ILE A 89 15.06 3.52 6.48
C ILE A 89 14.13 4.60 5.95
N HIS A 90 14.71 5.60 5.32
CA HIS A 90 13.93 6.64 4.65
C HIS A 90 13.29 6.08 3.37
N ILE A 91 12.01 6.40 3.13
CA ILE A 91 11.24 5.90 1.98
C ILE A 91 11.92 6.17 0.63
N ALA A 92 12.62 7.30 0.48
CA ALA A 92 13.35 7.63 -0.75
C ALA A 92 14.52 6.67 -1.04
N ASP A 93 15.02 5.97 -0.02
CA ASP A 93 16.12 5.01 -0.14
C ASP A 93 15.61 3.57 -0.31
N HIS A 94 14.32 3.30 -0.08
CA HIS A 94 13.74 1.97 0.00
C HIS A 94 14.10 1.11 -1.22
N ALA A 95 13.73 1.52 -2.43
CA ALA A 95 13.97 0.72 -3.64
C ALA A 95 15.46 0.38 -3.82
N THR A 96 16.36 1.35 -3.58
CA THR A 96 17.80 1.15 -3.80
C THR A 96 18.41 0.26 -2.72
N LYS A 97 18.10 0.53 -1.44
CA LYS A 97 18.69 -0.21 -0.32
C LYS A 97 18.19 -1.65 -0.27
N THR A 98 16.88 -1.85 -0.43
CA THR A 98 16.29 -3.19 -0.41
C THR A 98 16.87 -4.08 -1.50
N ALA A 99 17.03 -3.57 -2.73
CA ALA A 99 17.68 -4.30 -3.82
C ALA A 99 19.16 -4.63 -3.50
N LEU A 100 19.91 -3.69 -2.91
CA LEU A 100 21.29 -3.91 -2.51
C LEU A 100 21.42 -4.93 -1.38
N TRP A 101 20.54 -4.89 -0.39
CA TRP A 101 20.53 -5.85 0.73
C TRP A 101 20.18 -7.26 0.26
N ALA A 102 19.16 -7.39 -0.59
CA ALA A 102 18.78 -8.67 -1.16
C ALA A 102 19.93 -9.29 -1.94
N ALA A 103 20.57 -8.52 -2.84
CA ALA A 103 21.69 -9.00 -3.68
C ALA A 103 22.99 -9.21 -2.88
N GLY A 104 23.21 -8.43 -1.81
CA GLY A 104 24.41 -8.50 -0.98
C GLY A 104 24.37 -9.59 0.09
N GLY A 105 23.23 -10.25 0.31
CA GLY A 105 23.06 -11.21 1.40
C GLY A 105 23.02 -10.54 2.79
N GLU A 106 22.58 -9.26 2.86
CA GLU A 106 22.43 -8.58 4.13
C GLU A 106 21.33 -9.23 4.97
N LYS A 107 21.54 -9.30 6.28
CA LYS A 107 20.55 -9.88 7.19
C LYS A 107 19.38 -8.94 7.39
N ILE A 108 18.39 -9.05 6.52
CA ILE A 108 17.04 -8.54 6.70
C ILE A 108 16.11 -9.76 6.60
N ASP A 109 15.35 -10.05 7.62
CA ASP A 109 14.47 -11.23 7.65
C ASP A 109 13.09 -10.91 7.07
N ILE A 110 12.59 -9.69 7.29
CA ILE A 110 11.26 -9.25 6.86
C ILE A 110 11.39 -7.92 6.13
N TYR A 111 10.99 -7.91 4.86
CA TYR A 111 10.92 -6.71 4.04
C TYR A 111 9.55 -6.04 4.11
N TYR A 112 9.56 -4.70 4.05
CA TYR A 112 8.37 -3.93 3.70
C TYR A 112 8.15 -4.04 2.18
N VAL A 113 7.00 -4.59 1.78
CA VAL A 113 6.62 -4.79 0.38
C VAL A 113 5.51 -3.81 -0.01
N GLY A 114 5.63 -3.20 -1.17
CA GLY A 114 4.67 -2.22 -1.66
C GLY A 114 5.15 -0.77 -1.58
N THR A 115 4.24 0.18 -1.71
CA THR A 115 4.47 1.63 -1.74
C THR A 115 5.43 2.08 -2.84
N THR A 116 6.76 1.90 -2.68
CA THR A 116 7.79 2.33 -3.66
C THR A 116 8.34 1.20 -4.51
N VAL A 117 8.24 -0.04 -4.06
CA VAL A 117 8.64 -1.25 -4.79
C VAL A 117 7.43 -2.16 -4.87
N PRO A 118 6.87 -2.39 -6.07
CA PRO A 118 5.70 -3.24 -6.23
C PRO A 118 5.94 -4.68 -5.77
N PHE A 119 4.90 -5.33 -5.24
CA PHE A 119 4.94 -6.74 -4.87
C PHE A 119 5.46 -7.64 -6.00
N SER A 120 5.00 -7.41 -7.24
CA SER A 120 5.43 -8.16 -8.41
C SER A 120 6.95 -8.09 -8.65
N GLN A 121 7.58 -6.96 -8.37
CA GLN A 121 9.03 -6.81 -8.48
C GLN A 121 9.76 -7.61 -7.41
N PHE A 122 9.29 -7.61 -6.15
CA PHE A 122 9.89 -8.43 -5.10
C PHE A 122 9.92 -9.91 -5.46
N VAL A 123 8.84 -10.42 -6.09
CA VAL A 123 8.76 -11.80 -6.55
C VAL A 123 9.65 -12.04 -7.76
N ALA A 124 9.59 -11.18 -8.78
CA ALA A 124 10.35 -11.33 -10.02
C ALA A 124 11.87 -11.28 -9.79
N ASP A 125 12.32 -10.41 -8.88
CA ASP A 125 13.75 -10.28 -8.53
C ASP A 125 14.20 -11.32 -7.48
N GLY A 126 13.30 -12.20 -7.02
CA GLY A 126 13.60 -13.25 -6.04
C GLY A 126 14.03 -12.71 -4.67
N MET A 127 13.55 -11.53 -4.28
CA MET A 127 13.90 -10.90 -3.00
C MET A 127 13.18 -11.50 -1.80
N ILE A 128 12.01 -12.10 -2.03
CA ILE A 128 11.19 -12.76 -1.00
C ILE A 128 10.90 -14.23 -1.37
N ILE A 129 10.66 -15.04 -0.37
CA ILE A 129 10.36 -16.47 -0.53
C ILE A 129 8.86 -16.77 -0.53
N PRO A 130 8.41 -17.91 -1.12
CA PRO A 130 7.06 -18.41 -0.89
C PRO A 130 6.87 -18.77 0.60
N ILE A 131 5.75 -18.34 1.17
CA ILE A 131 5.44 -18.49 2.60
C ILE A 131 4.25 -19.40 2.90
N THR A 132 3.65 -20.04 1.89
CA THR A 132 2.46 -20.89 2.05
C THR A 132 2.63 -21.92 3.16
N GLN A 133 3.77 -22.65 3.16
CA GLN A 133 4.05 -23.67 4.19
C GLN A 133 4.17 -23.08 5.61
N TYR A 134 4.72 -21.87 5.73
CA TYR A 134 4.89 -21.20 7.03
C TYR A 134 3.57 -20.63 7.54
N LEU A 135 2.69 -20.16 6.66
CA LEU A 135 1.32 -19.79 7.01
C LEU A 135 0.54 -20.97 7.57
N ASP A 136 0.73 -22.17 7.00
CA ASP A 136 0.06 -23.38 7.45
C ASP A 136 0.56 -23.90 8.80
N THR A 137 1.82 -23.68 9.13
CA THR A 137 2.46 -24.20 10.35
C THR A 137 2.58 -23.19 11.48
N ASN A 138 2.87 -21.94 11.18
CA ASN A 138 3.23 -20.89 12.14
C ASN A 138 2.34 -19.64 12.03
N GLY A 139 1.58 -19.47 10.94
CA GLY A 139 0.83 -18.27 10.60
C GLY A 139 -0.69 -18.41 10.68
N ALA A 140 -1.22 -19.26 11.58
CA ALA A 140 -2.64 -19.59 11.61
C ALA A 140 -3.55 -18.36 11.82
N THR A 141 -3.18 -17.46 12.72
CA THR A 141 -3.94 -16.23 13.01
C THR A 141 -3.89 -15.26 11.84
N ILE A 142 -2.73 -15.12 11.20
CA ILE A 142 -2.60 -14.33 9.95
C ILE A 142 -3.54 -14.89 8.88
N LYS A 143 -3.51 -16.20 8.66
CA LYS A 143 -4.31 -16.86 7.62
C LYS A 143 -5.81 -16.65 7.85
N GLU A 144 -6.27 -16.78 9.11
CA GLU A 144 -7.66 -16.53 9.51
C GLU A 144 -8.05 -15.06 9.27
N LYS A 145 -7.24 -14.11 9.75
CA LYS A 145 -7.53 -12.68 9.70
C LYS A 145 -7.44 -12.10 8.29
N SER A 146 -6.45 -12.52 7.51
CA SER A 146 -6.24 -12.00 6.14
C SER A 146 -7.25 -12.56 5.14
N GLY A 147 -7.74 -13.79 5.33
CA GLY A 147 -8.76 -14.40 4.47
C GLY A 147 -8.42 -14.30 2.98
N SER A 148 -9.36 -13.83 2.17
CA SER A 148 -9.20 -13.67 0.71
C SER A 148 -8.20 -12.58 0.29
N LEU A 149 -7.75 -11.71 1.19
CA LEU A 149 -6.70 -10.75 0.86
C LEU A 149 -5.37 -11.43 0.52
N LEU A 150 -5.13 -12.66 1.01
CA LEU A 150 -3.96 -13.45 0.64
C LEU A 150 -3.93 -13.82 -0.85
N ASP A 151 -5.08 -13.84 -1.52
CA ASP A 151 -5.15 -14.09 -2.96
C ASP A 151 -4.38 -13.03 -3.75
N ALA A 152 -4.36 -11.76 -3.26
CA ALA A 152 -3.60 -10.68 -3.86
C ALA A 152 -2.07 -10.90 -3.84
N PHE A 153 -1.57 -11.83 -3.02
CA PHE A 153 -0.15 -12.15 -2.87
C PHE A 153 0.20 -13.54 -3.38
N THR A 154 -0.69 -14.15 -4.17
CA THR A 154 -0.49 -15.50 -4.71
C THR A 154 0.04 -15.44 -6.13
N VAL A 155 1.22 -16.03 -6.35
CA VAL A 155 1.86 -16.20 -7.66
C VAL A 155 2.14 -17.68 -7.87
N ASP A 156 1.71 -18.25 -9.00
CA ASP A 156 1.87 -19.66 -9.35
C ASP A 156 1.40 -20.66 -8.27
N GLY A 157 0.37 -20.27 -7.51
CA GLY A 157 -0.23 -21.09 -6.47
C GLY A 157 0.44 -20.98 -5.09
N GLU A 158 1.50 -20.22 -4.95
CA GLU A 158 2.21 -19.95 -3.71
C GLU A 158 1.97 -18.52 -3.20
N ILE A 159 1.79 -18.36 -1.91
CA ILE A 159 1.67 -17.05 -1.26
C ILE A 159 3.08 -16.53 -0.94
N TYR A 160 3.37 -15.25 -1.25
CA TYR A 160 4.69 -14.65 -1.05
C TYR A 160 4.74 -13.52 -0.02
N ALA A 161 3.59 -12.93 0.33
CA ALA A 161 3.54 -11.83 1.30
C ALA A 161 2.24 -11.85 2.12
N ILE A 162 2.23 -11.07 3.19
CA ILE A 162 1.12 -10.92 4.13
C ILE A 162 0.64 -9.46 4.05
N PRO A 163 -0.67 -9.18 3.83
CA PRO A 163 -1.18 -7.83 3.87
C PRO A 163 -0.94 -7.21 5.26
N GLN A 164 -0.36 -6.01 5.32
CA GLN A 164 -0.30 -5.26 6.58
C GLN A 164 -1.67 -4.68 6.94
N ASN A 165 -2.38 -4.14 5.92
CA ASN A 165 -3.68 -3.52 6.09
C ASN A 165 -4.80 -4.50 5.78
N LEU A 166 -5.49 -4.98 6.81
CA LEU A 166 -6.66 -5.86 6.67
C LEU A 166 -7.93 -5.10 6.25
N TYR A 167 -7.94 -3.78 6.39
CA TYR A 167 -9.09 -2.90 6.13
C TYR A 167 -8.76 -1.92 5.00
N CYS A 168 -8.28 -2.47 3.87
CA CYS A 168 -7.75 -1.70 2.75
C CYS A 168 -8.80 -1.28 1.71
N ALA A 169 -10.08 -1.51 1.96
CA ALA A 169 -11.13 -1.04 1.07
C ALA A 169 -11.10 0.48 0.92
N GLY A 170 -11.39 0.94 -0.29
CA GLY A 170 -11.47 2.35 -0.61
C GLY A 170 -12.51 2.62 -1.68
N ALA A 171 -13.12 3.81 -1.65
CA ALA A 171 -13.93 4.32 -2.72
C ALA A 171 -13.19 5.48 -3.41
N SER A 172 -13.44 5.67 -4.69
CA SER A 172 -12.92 6.83 -5.39
C SER A 172 -13.80 8.03 -5.11
N GLY A 173 -13.20 9.21 -4.85
CA GLY A 173 -13.96 10.41 -4.53
C GLY A 173 -13.10 11.64 -4.28
N ILE A 174 -13.64 12.55 -3.50
CA ILE A 174 -13.02 13.82 -3.13
C ILE A 174 -13.10 14.08 -1.62
N ASP A 175 -12.13 14.84 -1.10
CA ASP A 175 -12.34 15.70 0.06
C ASP A 175 -12.88 17.04 -0.41
N TYR A 176 -13.83 17.63 0.31
CA TYR A 176 -14.32 18.97 0.05
C TYR A 176 -14.35 19.83 1.33
N ASN A 177 -14.20 21.13 1.16
CA ASN A 177 -14.22 22.10 2.23
C ASN A 177 -15.67 22.42 2.62
N ASN A 178 -16.15 21.84 3.74
CA ASN A 178 -17.51 22.02 4.23
C ASN A 178 -17.76 23.42 4.83
N ASP A 179 -16.71 24.15 5.18
CA ASP A 179 -16.88 25.55 5.59
C ASP A 179 -17.19 26.44 4.39
N MET A 180 -16.60 26.17 3.20
CA MET A 180 -17.03 26.81 1.94
C MET A 180 -18.46 26.46 1.56
N VAL A 181 -18.90 25.23 1.81
CA VAL A 181 -20.32 24.83 1.58
C VAL A 181 -21.25 25.72 2.37
N LYS A 182 -20.96 25.94 3.66
CA LYS A 182 -21.76 26.78 4.57
C LYS A 182 -21.65 28.25 4.21
N GLU A 183 -20.43 28.77 4.00
CA GLU A 183 -20.15 30.18 3.72
C GLU A 183 -20.80 30.66 2.43
N TYR A 184 -20.68 29.85 1.36
CA TYR A 184 -21.17 30.23 0.03
C TYR A 184 -22.53 29.65 -0.31
N ASN A 185 -23.17 28.95 0.65
CA ASN A 185 -24.47 28.31 0.48
C ASN A 185 -24.50 27.41 -0.77
N ILE A 186 -23.48 26.52 -0.87
CA ILE A 186 -23.38 25.56 -1.96
C ILE A 186 -24.30 24.39 -1.66
N GLU A 187 -25.17 24.06 -2.61
CA GLU A 187 -26.04 22.89 -2.52
C GLU A 187 -25.24 21.64 -2.95
N LEU A 188 -25.10 20.67 -2.05
CA LEU A 188 -24.39 19.43 -2.35
C LEU A 188 -25.30 18.48 -3.13
N PRO A 189 -24.77 17.75 -4.14
CA PRO A 189 -25.56 16.83 -4.95
C PRO A 189 -25.88 15.54 -4.17
N GLU A 190 -27.00 14.89 -4.49
CA GLU A 190 -27.32 13.54 -3.99
C GLU A 190 -26.39 12.48 -4.60
N LYS A 191 -25.99 12.68 -5.86
CA LYS A 191 -25.04 11.83 -6.58
C LYS A 191 -23.88 12.68 -7.08
N TRP A 192 -22.68 12.25 -6.74
CA TRP A 192 -21.46 12.89 -7.19
C TRP A 192 -20.98 12.31 -8.52
N ASP A 193 -20.80 13.18 -9.51
CA ASP A 193 -20.19 12.90 -10.80
C ASP A 193 -19.60 14.20 -11.39
N MET A 194 -18.99 14.13 -12.57
CA MET A 194 -18.36 15.31 -13.18
C MET A 194 -19.36 16.41 -13.53
N ALA A 195 -20.60 16.06 -13.86
CA ALA A 195 -21.65 17.06 -14.11
C ALA A 195 -22.00 17.82 -12.84
N ALA A 196 -22.24 17.12 -11.73
CA ALA A 196 -22.51 17.74 -10.42
C ALA A 196 -21.32 18.60 -9.95
N MET A 197 -20.10 18.14 -10.17
CA MET A 197 -18.90 18.94 -9.88
C MET A 197 -18.84 20.24 -10.71
N THR A 198 -19.22 20.17 -11.97
CA THR A 198 -19.28 21.33 -12.88
C THR A 198 -20.27 22.37 -12.38
N GLU A 199 -21.45 21.95 -11.94
CA GLU A 199 -22.45 22.87 -11.35
C GLU A 199 -21.93 23.56 -10.07
N ILE A 200 -21.22 22.81 -9.22
CA ILE A 200 -20.53 23.41 -8.04
C ILE A 200 -19.49 24.44 -8.51
N GLY A 201 -18.73 24.14 -9.56
CA GLY A 201 -17.74 25.04 -10.15
C GLY A 201 -18.37 26.35 -10.62
N TYR A 202 -19.50 26.31 -11.33
CA TYR A 202 -20.25 27.50 -11.74
C TYR A 202 -20.74 28.31 -10.54
N LYS A 203 -21.32 27.62 -9.56
CA LYS A 203 -21.78 28.30 -8.31
C LYS A 203 -20.64 28.97 -7.57
N LEU A 204 -19.52 28.29 -7.45
CA LEU A 204 -18.33 28.83 -6.79
C LEU A 204 -17.81 30.10 -7.50
N LYS A 205 -17.76 30.09 -8.84
CA LYS A 205 -17.34 31.26 -9.61
C LYS A 205 -18.31 32.44 -9.54
N GLU A 206 -19.60 32.18 -9.30
CA GLU A 206 -20.58 33.24 -9.05
C GLU A 206 -20.34 33.94 -7.71
N VAL A 207 -19.99 33.21 -6.63
CA VAL A 207 -19.94 33.72 -5.25
C VAL A 207 -18.54 34.01 -4.74
N ALA A 208 -17.53 33.30 -5.24
CA ALA A 208 -16.11 33.41 -4.86
C ALA A 208 -15.20 33.20 -6.10
N PRO A 209 -15.16 34.16 -7.04
CA PRO A 209 -14.51 33.98 -8.34
C PRO A 209 -13.00 33.72 -8.26
N GLU A 210 -12.34 34.06 -7.15
CA GLU A 210 -10.92 33.79 -6.90
C GLU A 210 -10.63 32.35 -6.50
N LYS A 211 -11.64 31.60 -6.04
CA LYS A 211 -11.49 30.20 -5.63
C LYS A 211 -11.57 29.27 -6.84
N TYR A 212 -10.94 28.12 -6.72
CA TYR A 212 -10.99 27.04 -7.71
C TYR A 212 -11.95 25.94 -7.27
N LEU A 213 -12.55 25.25 -8.22
CA LEU A 213 -13.24 24.00 -7.92
C LEU A 213 -12.24 22.98 -7.38
N MET A 214 -11.12 22.80 -8.11
CA MET A 214 -10.03 21.94 -7.70
C MET A 214 -8.73 22.29 -8.40
N ALA A 215 -7.63 21.77 -7.86
CA ALA A 215 -6.33 21.71 -8.52
C ALA A 215 -6.02 20.24 -8.87
N LYS A 216 -5.26 20.02 -9.93
CA LYS A 216 -4.85 18.67 -10.37
C LYS A 216 -3.49 18.28 -9.79
N ASN A 217 -3.27 16.99 -9.57
CA ASN A 217 -2.06 16.46 -8.94
C ASN A 217 -0.83 16.33 -9.86
N GLY A 218 -0.78 17.03 -10.97
CA GLY A 218 0.37 16.98 -11.88
C GLY A 218 0.50 15.64 -12.63
N SER A 219 -0.57 14.86 -12.70
CA SER A 219 -0.59 13.57 -13.40
C SER A 219 -0.28 13.76 -14.88
N THR A 220 0.74 13.08 -15.38
CA THR A 220 1.05 13.01 -16.80
C THR A 220 0.19 11.99 -17.55
N ASP A 221 -0.49 11.11 -16.83
CA ASP A 221 -1.44 10.14 -17.33
C ASP A 221 -2.86 10.51 -16.82
N ALA A 222 -3.89 10.11 -17.51
CA ALA A 222 -5.28 10.40 -17.15
C ALA A 222 -5.79 9.59 -15.93
N THR A 223 -4.91 9.14 -15.04
CA THR A 223 -5.26 8.27 -13.91
C THR A 223 -6.25 8.91 -12.94
N GLU A 224 -6.31 10.24 -12.83
CA GLU A 224 -7.37 10.94 -12.12
C GLU A 224 -8.78 10.62 -12.65
N MET A 225 -8.90 10.24 -13.92
CA MET A 225 -10.16 9.80 -14.49
C MET A 225 -10.73 8.57 -13.74
N GLY A 226 -9.85 7.70 -13.21
CA GLY A 226 -10.25 6.56 -12.38
C GLY A 226 -11.05 6.94 -11.15
N VAL A 227 -10.81 8.13 -10.61
CA VAL A 227 -11.55 8.63 -9.45
C VAL A 227 -13.01 8.90 -9.79
N TYR A 228 -13.28 9.52 -10.93
CA TYR A 228 -14.67 9.82 -11.34
C TYR A 228 -15.44 8.59 -11.77
N TYR A 229 -14.77 7.67 -12.47
CA TYR A 229 -15.42 6.55 -13.13
C TYR A 229 -15.11 5.21 -12.47
N GLY A 230 -14.26 5.19 -11.46
CA GLY A 230 -13.92 3.99 -10.72
C GLY A 230 -13.23 2.93 -11.55
N LEU A 231 -12.34 3.32 -12.46
CA LEU A 231 -11.59 2.41 -13.31
C LEU A 231 -10.54 1.63 -12.50
N ASP A 232 -10.24 0.40 -12.91
CA ASP A 232 -9.09 -0.33 -12.40
C ASP A 232 -7.98 -0.40 -13.46
N SER A 233 -6.78 0.06 -13.10
CA SER A 233 -5.55 0.04 -13.91
C SER A 233 -4.59 -1.06 -13.50
N PHE A 234 -5.07 -2.12 -12.88
CA PHE A 234 -4.28 -3.28 -12.42
C PHE A 234 -3.13 -2.92 -11.48
N GLY A 235 -3.34 -1.88 -10.67
CA GLY A 235 -2.37 -1.49 -9.66
C GLY A 235 -1.13 -0.75 -10.16
N THR A 236 -1.07 -0.42 -11.44
CA THR A 236 0.15 0.10 -12.05
C THR A 236 0.31 1.62 -11.99
N GLY A 237 -0.74 2.35 -11.59
CA GLY A 237 -0.73 3.82 -11.59
C GLY A 237 -0.65 4.44 -12.98
N THR A 238 -0.84 3.65 -14.04
CA THR A 238 -0.86 4.09 -15.44
C THR A 238 -1.94 3.35 -16.22
N TYR A 239 -2.48 3.97 -17.25
CA TYR A 239 -3.41 3.32 -18.19
C TYR A 239 -2.72 2.67 -19.40
N ALA A 240 -1.40 2.69 -19.44
CA ALA A 240 -0.62 2.04 -20.47
C ALA A 240 -0.85 0.51 -20.55
N TYR A 241 -1.27 -0.11 -19.45
CA TYR A 241 -1.58 -1.55 -19.38
C TYR A 241 -3.02 -1.92 -19.75
N GLY A 242 -3.82 -0.93 -20.16
CA GLY A 242 -5.26 -1.05 -20.28
C GLY A 242 -5.96 -0.87 -18.93
N VAL A 243 -7.28 -0.90 -18.96
CA VAL A 243 -8.12 -0.73 -17.76
C VAL A 243 -9.34 -1.65 -17.80
N LEU A 244 -9.95 -1.89 -16.63
CA LEU A 244 -11.33 -2.37 -16.51
C LEU A 244 -12.25 -1.17 -16.32
N LEU A 245 -13.33 -1.10 -17.09
CA LEU A 245 -14.30 0.00 -16.99
C LEU A 245 -15.23 -0.17 -15.79
N ASN A 246 -15.58 -1.38 -15.44
CA ASN A 246 -16.36 -1.72 -14.25
C ASN A 246 -15.65 -2.86 -13.48
N PRO A 247 -14.71 -2.54 -12.58
CA PRO A 247 -13.90 -3.55 -11.90
C PRO A 247 -14.68 -4.54 -11.04
N GLU A 248 -15.92 -4.22 -10.67
CA GLU A 248 -16.77 -5.12 -9.87
C GLU A 248 -17.21 -6.35 -10.66
N THR A 249 -17.35 -6.21 -12.00
CA THR A 249 -17.90 -7.26 -12.87
C THR A 249 -17.04 -7.60 -14.08
N ASP A 250 -16.26 -6.63 -14.58
CA ASP A 250 -15.56 -6.76 -15.84
C ASP A 250 -14.21 -7.47 -15.68
N THR A 251 -13.86 -8.20 -16.72
CA THR A 251 -12.53 -8.81 -16.90
C THR A 251 -11.98 -8.52 -18.29
N ASP A 252 -12.66 -7.69 -19.08
CA ASP A 252 -12.23 -7.29 -20.41
C ASP A 252 -11.34 -6.05 -20.33
N VAL A 253 -10.09 -6.21 -20.72
CA VAL A 253 -9.09 -5.14 -20.72
C VAL A 253 -9.29 -4.25 -21.93
N VAL A 254 -9.45 -2.94 -21.71
CA VAL A 254 -9.70 -2.00 -22.79
C VAL A 254 -8.66 -0.87 -22.85
N ASN A 255 -8.45 -0.33 -24.06
CA ASN A 255 -7.71 0.93 -24.24
C ASN A 255 -8.64 2.10 -23.87
N ILE A 256 -8.43 2.70 -22.72
CA ILE A 256 -9.24 3.83 -22.24
C ILE A 256 -9.21 5.03 -23.19
N TYR A 257 -8.08 5.31 -23.83
CA TYR A 257 -7.91 6.45 -24.72
C TYR A 257 -8.73 6.38 -26.01
N LYS A 258 -9.32 5.19 -26.33
CA LYS A 258 -10.27 4.99 -27.43
C LYS A 258 -11.74 5.09 -26.99
N SER A 259 -12.00 5.20 -25.68
CA SER A 259 -13.36 5.18 -25.15
C SER A 259 -14.07 6.54 -25.27
N ASP A 260 -15.39 6.50 -25.39
CA ASP A 260 -16.22 7.70 -25.28
C ASP A 260 -16.09 8.36 -23.91
N LEU A 261 -15.83 7.57 -22.87
CA LEU A 261 -15.61 8.02 -21.51
C LEU A 261 -14.38 8.94 -21.41
N PHE A 262 -13.29 8.59 -22.08
CA PHE A 262 -12.09 9.43 -22.12
C PHE A 262 -12.35 10.75 -22.84
N LYS A 263 -13.09 10.71 -23.94
CA LYS A 263 -13.48 11.91 -24.66
C LYS A 263 -14.37 12.83 -23.84
N GLU A 264 -15.33 12.26 -23.10
CA GLU A 264 -16.19 12.99 -22.17
C GLU A 264 -15.36 13.66 -21.05
N TYR A 265 -14.46 12.92 -20.43
CA TYR A 265 -13.54 13.45 -19.44
C TYR A 265 -12.71 14.63 -19.97
N CYS A 266 -12.19 14.53 -21.19
CA CYS A 266 -11.45 15.63 -21.81
C CYS A 266 -12.32 16.88 -22.03
N LYS A 267 -13.60 16.72 -22.40
CA LYS A 267 -14.53 17.85 -22.55
C LYS A 267 -14.77 18.58 -21.23
N TYR A 268 -14.97 17.85 -20.12
CA TYR A 268 -15.08 18.48 -18.79
C TYR A 268 -13.80 19.24 -18.43
N ASN A 269 -12.62 18.72 -18.72
CA ASN A 269 -11.37 19.42 -18.44
C ASN A 269 -11.21 20.71 -19.27
N ILE A 270 -11.66 20.70 -20.53
CA ILE A 270 -11.69 21.90 -21.38
C ILE A 270 -12.65 22.93 -20.79
N GLU A 271 -13.87 22.53 -20.44
CA GLU A 271 -14.88 23.39 -19.81
C GLU A 271 -14.38 23.98 -18.49
N TRP A 272 -13.81 23.15 -17.63
CA TRP A 272 -13.27 23.59 -16.33
C TRP A 272 -12.13 24.59 -16.48
N LYS A 273 -11.23 24.37 -17.44
CA LYS A 273 -10.18 25.34 -17.74
C LYS A 273 -10.74 26.66 -18.26
N GLN A 274 -11.65 26.61 -19.24
CA GLN A 274 -12.24 27.80 -19.85
C GLN A 274 -13.00 28.67 -18.84
N ASN A 275 -13.59 28.05 -17.83
CA ASN A 275 -14.35 28.73 -16.77
C ASN A 275 -13.51 29.04 -15.52
N GLY A 276 -12.19 28.76 -15.55
CA GLY A 276 -11.29 29.06 -14.44
C GLY A 276 -11.55 28.20 -13.18
N PHE A 277 -12.11 26.99 -13.33
CA PHE A 277 -12.35 26.07 -12.20
C PHE A 277 -11.06 25.44 -11.69
N MET A 278 -9.99 25.52 -12.47
CA MET A 278 -8.64 25.07 -12.13
C MET A 278 -7.64 26.22 -12.23
N PRO A 279 -6.50 26.18 -11.52
CA PRO A 279 -5.41 27.12 -11.71
C PRO A 279 -4.94 27.15 -13.17
N ALA A 280 -4.76 28.34 -13.73
CA ALA A 280 -4.52 28.52 -15.17
C ALA A 280 -3.21 27.87 -15.66
N ASP A 281 -2.15 27.96 -14.85
CA ASP A 281 -0.79 27.56 -15.22
C ASP A 281 -0.33 26.27 -14.53
N GLN A 282 -1.24 25.49 -13.98
CA GLN A 282 -0.91 24.33 -13.17
C GLN A 282 -0.11 23.25 -13.92
N ALA A 283 -0.38 23.09 -15.22
CA ALA A 283 0.38 22.17 -16.08
C ALA A 283 1.89 22.51 -16.16
N VAL A 284 2.25 23.76 -15.90
CA VAL A 284 3.61 24.29 -16.06
C VAL A 284 4.29 24.61 -14.73
N ASN A 285 3.56 25.20 -13.77
CA ASN A 285 4.14 25.66 -12.51
C ASN A 285 4.29 24.53 -11.46
N GLY A 286 3.69 23.38 -11.68
CA GLY A 286 3.78 22.21 -10.78
C GLY A 286 3.21 22.44 -9.39
N GLU A 287 2.28 23.41 -9.23
CA GLU A 287 1.64 23.70 -7.95
C GLU A 287 0.94 22.45 -7.41
N ASN A 288 1.24 22.10 -6.16
CA ASN A 288 0.72 20.90 -5.53
C ASN A 288 -0.77 21.08 -5.20
N ALA A 289 -1.63 20.20 -5.71
CA ALA A 289 -3.07 20.27 -5.47
C ALA A 289 -3.44 20.21 -3.98
N GLN A 290 -2.70 19.44 -3.18
CA GLN A 290 -2.93 19.35 -1.74
C GLN A 290 -2.62 20.68 -1.04
N ASP A 291 -1.59 21.42 -1.48
CA ASP A 291 -1.28 22.73 -0.91
C ASP A 291 -2.33 23.77 -1.30
N VAL A 292 -2.83 23.74 -2.55
CA VAL A 292 -3.95 24.57 -3.00
C VAL A 292 -5.19 24.34 -2.14
N TYR A 293 -5.49 23.06 -1.84
CA TYR A 293 -6.62 22.70 -0.98
C TYR A 293 -6.42 23.13 0.48
N LYS A 294 -5.27 22.82 1.08
CA LYS A 294 -4.94 23.21 2.47
C LYS A 294 -4.93 24.73 2.69
N ASN A 295 -4.56 25.49 1.68
CA ASN A 295 -4.60 26.95 1.69
C ASN A 295 -5.99 27.53 1.36
N GLU A 296 -7.01 26.66 1.33
CA GLU A 296 -8.41 27.05 1.08
C GLU A 296 -8.62 27.73 -0.28
N MET A 297 -7.73 27.50 -1.25
CA MET A 297 -7.86 28.07 -2.59
C MET A 297 -8.72 27.22 -3.51
N SER A 298 -8.91 25.93 -3.22
CA SER A 298 -9.84 25.05 -3.94
C SER A 298 -10.92 24.49 -3.04
N PHE A 299 -12.09 24.25 -3.63
CA PHE A 299 -13.24 23.65 -2.98
C PHE A 299 -12.96 22.20 -2.59
N CYS A 300 -12.29 21.45 -3.44
CA CYS A 300 -12.03 20.03 -3.22
C CYS A 300 -10.67 19.58 -3.75
N GLN A 301 -10.30 18.35 -3.39
CA GLN A 301 -9.19 17.58 -3.94
C GLN A 301 -9.56 16.10 -4.08
N TRP A 302 -8.80 15.37 -4.89
CA TRP A 302 -8.96 13.91 -5.04
C TRP A 302 -8.48 13.15 -3.82
N VAL A 303 -9.23 12.10 -3.46
CA VAL A 303 -8.83 11.16 -2.41
C VAL A 303 -9.32 9.75 -2.71
N ASN A 304 -8.69 8.79 -2.06
CA ASN A 304 -9.25 7.48 -1.84
C ASN A 304 -10.14 7.57 -0.59
N VAL A 305 -11.46 7.60 -0.79
CA VAL A 305 -12.44 7.77 0.31
C VAL A 305 -12.41 6.57 1.23
N SER A 306 -12.12 6.81 2.49
CA SER A 306 -12.19 5.81 3.57
C SER A 306 -12.19 6.52 4.94
N PRO A 307 -12.63 5.87 6.02
CA PRO A 307 -12.55 6.46 7.37
C PRO A 307 -11.13 6.86 7.77
N ALA A 308 -10.12 6.08 7.37
CA ALA A 308 -8.71 6.39 7.63
C ALA A 308 -8.24 7.65 6.92
N GLU A 309 -8.62 7.82 5.65
CA GLU A 309 -8.28 9.00 4.87
C GLU A 309 -9.03 10.24 5.39
N GLN A 310 -10.32 10.10 5.74
CA GLN A 310 -11.11 11.18 6.35
C GLN A 310 -10.44 11.73 7.60
N MET A 311 -10.03 10.84 8.50
CA MET A 311 -9.33 11.22 9.73
C MET A 311 -8.01 11.94 9.44
N GLY A 312 -7.21 11.41 8.52
CA GLY A 312 -5.94 12.02 8.12
C GLY A 312 -6.11 13.42 7.53
N LYS A 313 -7.14 13.63 6.72
CA LYS A 313 -7.42 14.95 6.11
C LYS A 313 -7.94 15.95 7.12
N GLN A 314 -8.86 15.56 7.99
CA GLN A 314 -9.32 16.44 9.08
C GLN A 314 -8.17 16.88 9.99
N ALA A 315 -7.22 16.01 10.29
CA ALA A 315 -6.04 16.37 11.05
C ALA A 315 -5.06 17.30 10.31
N ALA A 316 -5.08 17.27 8.96
CA ALA A 316 -4.14 18.01 8.12
C ALA A 316 -4.66 19.36 7.61
N THR A 317 -5.94 19.70 7.86
CA THR A 317 -6.59 20.94 7.42
C THR A 317 -7.00 21.80 8.61
N SER A 318 -7.13 23.12 8.38
CA SER A 318 -7.61 24.09 9.37
C SER A 318 -9.12 24.30 9.35
N PHE A 319 -9.83 23.58 8.47
CA PHE A 319 -11.26 23.69 8.20
C PHE A 319 -11.94 22.31 8.25
N ASP A 320 -13.25 22.29 8.27
CA ASP A 320 -14.09 21.08 8.26
C ASP A 320 -13.99 20.39 6.88
N SER A 321 -13.05 19.44 6.73
CA SER A 321 -12.89 18.63 5.54
C SER A 321 -13.80 17.42 5.59
N GLN A 322 -14.64 17.23 4.57
CA GLN A 322 -15.59 16.14 4.44
C GLN A 322 -15.33 15.34 3.16
N GLN A 323 -15.75 14.07 3.13
CA GLN A 323 -15.59 13.21 1.95
C GLN A 323 -16.88 13.01 1.18
N ALA A 324 -16.73 12.83 -0.15
CA ALA A 324 -17.79 12.41 -1.03
C ALA A 324 -17.28 11.33 -2.01
N ALA A 325 -17.97 10.19 -2.03
CA ALA A 325 -17.62 9.07 -2.88
C ALA A 325 -18.33 9.13 -4.23
N PHE A 326 -17.61 8.84 -5.31
CA PHE A 326 -18.15 8.66 -6.66
C PHE A 326 -18.49 7.19 -6.94
N THR A 327 -17.85 6.26 -6.23
CA THR A 327 -17.97 4.81 -6.42
C THR A 327 -18.33 4.12 -5.11
N ASN A 328 -18.73 2.85 -5.20
CA ASN A 328 -18.77 1.97 -4.04
C ASN A 328 -17.37 1.79 -3.46
N ALA A 329 -17.30 1.46 -2.16
CA ALA A 329 -16.06 0.95 -1.57
C ALA A 329 -15.69 -0.39 -2.21
N ARG A 330 -14.42 -0.57 -2.55
CA ARG A 330 -13.92 -1.76 -3.26
C ARG A 330 -12.67 -2.32 -2.63
N LEU A 331 -12.53 -3.65 -2.73
CA LEU A 331 -11.28 -4.37 -2.47
C LEU A 331 -10.61 -4.67 -3.82
N THR A 332 -9.40 -4.16 -3.99
CA THR A 332 -8.57 -4.38 -5.20
C THR A 332 -7.26 -5.05 -4.82
N SER A 333 -6.63 -5.77 -5.76
CA SER A 333 -5.27 -6.32 -5.55
C SER A 333 -4.28 -5.22 -5.18
N ARG A 334 -4.37 -4.06 -5.83
CA ARG A 334 -3.52 -2.91 -5.53
C ARG A 334 -3.65 -2.44 -4.08
N ALA A 335 -4.89 -2.26 -3.59
CA ALA A 335 -5.11 -1.79 -2.23
C ALA A 335 -4.52 -2.75 -1.18
N ALA A 336 -4.66 -4.06 -1.41
CA ALA A 336 -4.04 -5.08 -0.57
C ALA A 336 -2.51 -5.05 -0.65
N GLN A 337 -1.94 -4.91 -1.86
CA GLN A 337 -0.50 -4.96 -2.13
C GLN A 337 0.24 -3.67 -1.78
N GLU A 338 -0.46 -2.58 -1.46
CA GLU A 338 0.19 -1.30 -1.16
C GLU A 338 1.10 -1.38 0.06
N LYS A 339 0.73 -2.21 1.05
CA LYS A 339 1.50 -2.42 2.28
C LYS A 339 1.46 -3.89 2.67
N ALA A 340 2.59 -4.55 2.61
CA ALA A 340 2.69 -5.97 2.97
C ALA A 340 4.02 -6.29 3.66
N TRP A 341 4.08 -7.45 4.31
CA TRP A 341 5.29 -8.05 4.84
C TRP A 341 5.70 -9.24 3.99
N GLY A 342 6.93 -9.24 3.50
CA GLY A 342 7.54 -10.38 2.81
C GLY A 342 8.73 -10.95 3.57
N ILE A 343 8.84 -12.27 3.65
CA ILE A 343 10.01 -12.92 4.25
C ILE A 343 11.14 -12.96 3.21
N SER A 344 12.29 -12.42 3.58
CA SER A 344 13.46 -12.30 2.72
C SER A 344 14.04 -13.65 2.32
N THR A 345 14.61 -13.74 1.10
CA THR A 345 15.44 -14.88 0.68
C THR A 345 16.72 -15.05 1.51
N ASN A 346 17.15 -14.00 2.21
CA ASN A 346 18.30 -14.02 3.12
C ASN A 346 17.93 -14.41 4.55
N CYS A 347 16.64 -14.66 4.85
CA CYS A 347 16.20 -15.10 6.18
C CYS A 347 16.63 -16.54 6.44
N GLU A 348 17.45 -16.77 7.47
CA GLU A 348 17.93 -18.10 7.84
C GLU A 348 16.89 -18.94 8.57
N ARG A 349 15.89 -18.30 9.22
CA ARG A 349 14.83 -18.95 10.00
C ARG A 349 13.46 -18.35 9.63
N PRO A 350 12.92 -18.69 8.42
CA PRO A 350 11.60 -18.21 8.00
C PRO A 350 10.45 -18.61 8.95
N ASP A 351 10.59 -19.74 9.64
CA ASP A 351 9.68 -20.17 10.71
C ASP A 351 9.64 -19.15 11.86
N LYS A 352 10.80 -18.61 12.28
CA LYS A 352 10.88 -17.60 13.34
C LYS A 352 10.39 -16.22 12.88
N ALA A 353 10.63 -15.85 11.63
CA ALA A 353 10.06 -14.65 11.04
C ALA A 353 8.52 -14.74 10.99
N MET A 354 7.97 -15.91 10.63
CA MET A 354 6.53 -16.15 10.64
C MET A 354 5.95 -16.20 12.06
N ASP A 355 6.63 -16.85 13.03
CA ASP A 355 6.25 -16.82 14.46
C ASP A 355 6.07 -15.38 14.94
N PHE A 356 7.03 -14.50 14.61
CA PHE A 356 6.96 -13.08 14.99
C PHE A 356 5.81 -12.35 14.30
N LEU A 357 5.66 -12.50 12.97
CA LEU A 357 4.55 -11.88 12.25
C LEU A 357 3.19 -12.32 12.79
N ASN A 358 3.01 -13.64 13.05
CA ASN A 358 1.76 -14.16 13.62
C ASN A 358 1.51 -13.62 15.04
N PHE A 359 2.58 -13.49 15.85
CA PHE A 359 2.49 -12.97 17.21
C PHE A 359 2.00 -11.52 17.26
N LEU A 360 2.26 -10.71 16.23
CA LEU A 360 1.72 -9.35 16.12
C LEU A 360 0.19 -9.32 16.05
N TYR A 361 -0.44 -10.34 15.50
CA TYR A 361 -1.91 -10.45 15.44
C TYR A 361 -2.52 -10.99 16.73
N GLU A 362 -1.72 -11.64 17.57
CA GLU A 362 -2.15 -12.24 18.83
C GLU A 362 -1.85 -11.38 20.05
N ASN A 363 -0.90 -10.45 19.95
CA ASN A 363 -0.41 -9.66 21.07
C ASN A 363 -0.52 -8.14 20.78
N ALA A 364 -1.59 -7.53 21.31
CA ALA A 364 -1.86 -6.10 21.16
C ALA A 364 -0.77 -5.22 21.79
N GLU A 365 -0.11 -5.67 22.88
CA GLU A 365 0.93 -4.88 23.55
C GLU A 365 2.15 -4.71 22.64
N VAL A 366 2.62 -5.79 22.00
CA VAL A 366 3.74 -5.72 21.04
C VAL A 366 3.37 -4.88 19.83
N SER A 367 2.16 -5.04 19.29
CA SER A 367 1.69 -4.25 18.15
C SER A 367 1.61 -2.76 18.48
N ASN A 368 1.15 -2.40 19.70
CA ASN A 368 1.06 -1.01 20.13
C ASN A 368 2.46 -0.41 20.43
N LEU A 369 3.39 -1.17 21.03
CA LEU A 369 4.78 -0.73 21.20
C LEU A 369 5.43 -0.39 19.86
N LEU A 370 5.28 -1.26 18.85
CA LEU A 370 5.80 -1.03 17.51
C LEU A 370 5.07 0.09 16.76
N SER A 371 3.79 0.33 17.06
CA SER A 371 2.98 1.34 16.39
C SER A 371 3.17 2.73 16.99
N TYR A 372 3.23 2.84 18.32
CA TYR A 372 3.12 4.11 19.03
C TYR A 372 4.27 4.39 20.00
N GLY A 373 5.20 3.44 20.21
CA GLY A 373 6.34 3.62 21.08
C GLY A 373 6.01 3.44 22.55
N ILE A 374 6.60 4.27 23.40
CA ILE A 374 6.63 4.14 24.87
C ILE A 374 5.66 5.12 25.50
N GLU A 375 4.75 4.61 26.34
CA GLU A 375 3.81 5.44 27.12
C GLU A 375 4.57 6.44 28.00
N GLY A 376 4.06 7.67 28.06
CA GLY A 376 4.67 8.80 28.77
C GLY A 376 5.85 9.44 28.05
N THR A 377 6.39 8.81 26.99
CA THR A 377 7.48 9.33 26.16
C THR A 377 6.97 9.70 24.76
N ASP A 378 6.39 8.74 24.07
CA ASP A 378 5.94 8.93 22.69
C ASP A 378 4.42 9.19 22.61
N TYR A 379 3.67 8.64 23.55
CA TYR A 379 2.23 8.86 23.68
C TYR A 379 1.77 8.87 25.14
N THR A 380 0.54 9.35 25.36
CA THR A 380 -0.20 9.23 26.61
C THR A 380 -1.68 8.98 26.30
N PHE A 381 -2.42 8.38 27.23
CA PHE A 381 -3.86 8.21 27.06
C PHE A 381 -4.60 9.54 27.26
N VAL A 382 -5.67 9.73 26.49
CA VAL A 382 -6.62 10.81 26.71
C VAL A 382 -7.40 10.52 28.01
N ASP A 383 -7.65 11.56 28.79
CA ASP A 383 -8.36 11.43 30.07
C ASP A 383 -9.67 10.63 29.94
N GLY A 384 -9.77 9.53 30.68
CA GLY A 384 -10.94 8.66 30.73
C GLY A 384 -11.03 7.60 29.64
N SER A 385 -10.02 7.50 28.76
CA SER A 385 -9.92 6.42 27.76
C SER A 385 -8.72 5.50 28.05
N ASP A 386 -8.89 4.21 27.75
CA ASP A 386 -7.82 3.22 27.68
C ASP A 386 -7.50 2.81 26.23
N LYS A 387 -8.10 3.48 25.27
CA LYS A 387 -8.00 3.19 23.84
C LYS A 387 -7.49 4.39 23.02
N VAL A 388 -7.92 5.60 23.36
CA VAL A 388 -7.53 6.81 22.64
C VAL A 388 -6.27 7.41 23.26
N ILE A 389 -5.27 7.64 22.43
CA ILE A 389 -3.97 8.19 22.80
C ILE A 389 -3.76 9.58 22.16
N THR A 390 -2.86 10.34 22.72
CA THR A 390 -2.40 11.63 22.22
C THR A 390 -0.92 11.80 22.49
N TYR A 391 -0.29 12.83 21.97
CA TYR A 391 1.08 13.17 22.33
C TYR A 391 1.16 13.71 23.77
N PRO A 392 2.23 13.41 24.52
CA PRO A 392 2.51 14.01 25.82
C PRO A 392 2.73 15.53 25.72
N GLU A 393 2.68 16.23 26.84
CA GLU A 393 2.95 17.68 26.89
C GLU A 393 4.34 18.01 26.30
N GLY A 394 4.37 18.91 25.31
CA GLY A 394 5.59 19.35 24.63
C GLY A 394 6.05 18.41 23.51
N VAL A 395 5.32 17.32 23.25
CA VAL A 395 5.54 16.39 22.14
C VAL A 395 4.47 16.59 21.07
N ASP A 396 4.85 16.47 19.82
CA ASP A 396 3.97 16.50 18.65
C ASP A 396 4.51 15.60 17.53
N ALA A 397 3.81 15.56 16.40
CA ALA A 397 4.18 14.72 15.25
C ALA A 397 5.58 15.04 14.66
N THR A 398 6.16 16.23 14.98
CA THR A 398 7.44 16.67 14.43
C THR A 398 8.62 16.31 15.31
N ASN A 399 8.39 16.07 16.61
CA ASN A 399 9.44 15.82 17.59
C ASN A 399 9.30 14.53 18.41
N VAL A 400 8.21 13.77 18.22
CA VAL A 400 8.04 12.45 18.85
C VAL A 400 9.20 11.52 18.53
N GLY A 401 9.62 10.72 19.52
CA GLY A 401 10.78 9.82 19.38
C GLY A 401 10.58 8.62 18.45
N TRP A 402 9.35 8.33 18.10
CA TRP A 402 8.97 7.26 17.17
C TRP A 402 7.66 7.56 16.45
N SER A 403 7.61 7.22 15.17
CA SER A 403 6.39 7.19 14.36
C SER A 403 6.44 6.04 13.36
N LYS A 404 5.44 5.16 13.37
CA LYS A 404 5.33 4.02 12.44
C LYS A 404 5.17 4.41 10.97
N VAL A 405 4.78 5.62 10.68
CA VAL A 405 4.50 6.27 9.39
C VAL A 405 3.78 5.36 8.38
N PHE A 406 4.50 4.40 7.79
CA PHE A 406 3.97 3.51 6.74
C PHE A 406 3.59 2.13 7.24
N CYS A 407 4.21 1.67 8.35
CA CYS A 407 4.03 0.30 8.82
C CYS A 407 2.71 0.12 9.58
N ILE A 408 2.09 -1.03 9.40
CA ILE A 408 0.98 -1.52 10.21
C ILE A 408 1.42 -2.84 10.83
N PHE A 409 1.41 -2.90 12.16
CA PHE A 409 1.84 -4.07 12.91
C PHE A 409 0.64 -4.81 13.47
N GLY A 410 0.38 -6.01 12.95
CA GLY A 410 -0.71 -6.87 13.38
C GLY A 410 -2.10 -6.42 12.88
N ASP A 411 -3.12 -6.62 13.72
CA ASP A 411 -4.50 -6.26 13.43
C ASP A 411 -4.82 -4.89 14.03
N ASP A 412 -5.13 -3.90 13.19
CA ASP A 412 -5.46 -2.54 13.61
C ASP A 412 -6.60 -2.47 14.65
N MET A 413 -7.53 -3.46 14.65
CA MET A 413 -8.61 -3.52 15.66
C MET A 413 -8.07 -3.64 17.10
N ASN A 414 -6.84 -4.15 17.26
CA ASN A 414 -6.18 -4.29 18.55
C ASN A 414 -5.36 -3.06 18.94
N ASN A 415 -5.18 -2.11 18.03
CA ASN A 415 -4.31 -0.96 18.23
C ASN A 415 -5.04 0.19 18.94
N TYR A 416 -4.26 1.08 19.55
CA TYR A 416 -4.76 2.35 20.06
C TYR A 416 -5.18 3.27 18.92
N VAL A 417 -6.01 4.27 19.24
CA VAL A 417 -6.49 5.27 18.29
C VAL A 417 -5.84 6.61 18.63
N MET A 418 -5.16 7.22 17.67
CA MET A 418 -4.57 8.55 17.86
C MET A 418 -5.64 9.64 17.73
N ALA A 419 -5.76 10.49 18.76
CA ALA A 419 -6.60 11.68 18.69
C ALA A 419 -6.22 12.58 17.49
N PRO A 420 -7.17 13.27 16.83
CA PRO A 420 -8.56 13.49 17.25
C PRO A 420 -9.56 12.37 16.95
N ALA A 421 -9.14 11.23 16.38
CA ALA A 421 -10.04 10.10 16.18
C ALA A 421 -10.61 9.57 17.53
N THR A 422 -11.80 9.00 17.48
CA THR A 422 -12.54 8.48 18.63
C THR A 422 -12.48 6.96 18.68
N GLU A 423 -12.97 6.34 19.75
CA GLU A 423 -13.03 4.90 19.91
C GLU A 423 -13.85 4.19 18.81
N ASP A 424 -14.79 4.91 18.19
CA ASP A 424 -15.64 4.36 17.12
C ASP A 424 -14.90 4.17 15.80
N TYR A 425 -13.72 4.80 15.64
CA TYR A 425 -12.93 4.77 14.40
C TYR A 425 -12.76 3.36 13.82
N TYR A 426 -12.35 2.40 14.62
CA TYR A 426 -12.14 1.05 14.12
C TYR A 426 -13.45 0.33 13.78
N THR A 427 -14.53 0.65 14.48
CA THR A 427 -15.87 0.11 14.16
C THR A 427 -16.34 0.64 12.81
N GLU A 428 -16.12 1.93 12.54
CA GLU A 428 -16.43 2.56 11.25
C GLU A 428 -15.56 1.99 10.12
N LEU A 429 -14.24 1.87 10.36
CA LEU A 429 -13.29 1.30 9.39
C LEU A 429 -13.67 -0.14 9.03
N LYS A 430 -13.98 -0.96 10.03
CA LYS A 430 -14.42 -2.33 9.81
C LYS A 430 -15.74 -2.39 9.04
N SER A 431 -16.73 -1.59 9.43
CA SER A 431 -18.02 -1.53 8.74
C SER A 431 -17.87 -1.09 7.29
N PHE A 432 -17.01 -0.11 7.01
CA PHE A 432 -16.72 0.35 5.66
C PHE A 432 -16.11 -0.79 4.82
N ASN A 433 -15.13 -1.51 5.37
CA ASN A 433 -14.46 -2.62 4.70
C ASN A 433 -15.39 -3.83 4.48
N ASP A 434 -16.21 -4.20 5.48
CA ASP A 434 -17.15 -5.32 5.39
C ASP A 434 -18.26 -5.09 4.33
N ASN A 435 -18.60 -3.83 4.04
CA ASN A 435 -19.55 -3.46 3.01
C ASN A 435 -18.92 -3.24 1.62
N ALA A 436 -17.60 -3.38 1.51
CA ALA A 436 -16.90 -3.19 0.26
C ALA A 436 -17.15 -4.34 -0.72
N VAL A 437 -17.15 -4.01 -2.01
CA VAL A 437 -17.29 -4.99 -3.10
C VAL A 437 -15.90 -5.46 -3.52
N SER A 438 -15.69 -6.77 -3.57
CA SER A 438 -14.47 -7.34 -4.16
C SER A 438 -14.47 -7.14 -5.67
N CYS A 439 -13.36 -6.64 -6.22
CA CYS A 439 -13.19 -6.56 -7.67
C CYS A 439 -13.08 -7.95 -8.29
N ALA A 440 -13.57 -8.10 -9.53
CA ALA A 440 -13.55 -9.37 -10.27
C ALA A 440 -12.11 -9.90 -10.52
N THR A 441 -11.13 -9.03 -10.39
CA THR A 441 -9.69 -9.33 -10.55
C THR A 441 -8.92 -9.27 -9.22
N LEU A 442 -9.61 -9.35 -8.08
CA LEU A 442 -8.91 -9.47 -6.79
C LEU A 442 -8.06 -10.74 -6.76
N GLY A 443 -6.76 -10.58 -6.52
CA GLY A 443 -5.76 -11.66 -6.61
C GLY A 443 -5.02 -11.72 -7.95
N TYR A 444 -5.43 -10.95 -8.95
CA TYR A 444 -4.71 -10.85 -10.21
C TYR A 444 -3.64 -9.75 -10.15
N THR A 445 -2.46 -10.04 -10.71
CA THR A 445 -1.38 -9.08 -10.93
C THR A 445 -0.83 -9.27 -12.35
N PHE A 446 -0.74 -8.19 -13.12
CA PHE A 446 -0.21 -8.21 -14.46
C PHE A 446 1.32 -8.29 -14.47
N ASP A 447 1.89 -9.24 -15.19
CA ASP A 447 3.33 -9.32 -15.47
C ASP A 447 3.62 -8.71 -16.86
N ALA A 448 4.27 -7.55 -16.88
CA ALA A 448 4.60 -6.83 -18.11
C ALA A 448 5.91 -7.28 -18.77
N THR A 449 6.60 -8.30 -18.26
CA THR A 449 7.94 -8.73 -18.74
C THR A 449 7.97 -8.95 -20.23
N ASN A 450 6.98 -9.65 -20.79
CA ASN A 450 6.91 -9.97 -22.22
C ASN A 450 6.68 -8.76 -23.14
N VAL A 451 6.18 -7.66 -22.60
CA VAL A 451 5.80 -6.45 -23.34
C VAL A 451 6.48 -5.17 -22.81
N SER A 452 7.57 -5.33 -22.07
CA SER A 452 8.28 -4.22 -21.41
C SER A 452 8.75 -3.13 -22.38
N THR A 453 9.15 -3.49 -23.59
CA THR A 453 9.54 -2.55 -24.66
C THR A 453 8.35 -1.72 -25.12
N GLN A 454 7.20 -2.34 -25.34
CA GLN A 454 5.95 -1.68 -25.72
C GLN A 454 5.49 -0.75 -24.60
N VAL A 455 5.56 -1.20 -23.34
CA VAL A 455 5.24 -0.37 -22.17
C VAL A 455 6.07 0.93 -22.16
N ALA A 456 7.38 0.84 -22.33
CA ALA A 456 8.24 2.03 -22.40
C ALA A 456 7.86 2.99 -23.56
N SER A 457 7.53 2.41 -24.72
CA SER A 457 7.13 3.17 -25.91
C SER A 457 5.77 3.85 -25.71
N VAL A 458 4.79 3.13 -25.18
CA VAL A 458 3.43 3.64 -24.88
C VAL A 458 3.50 4.74 -23.82
N THR A 459 4.28 4.53 -22.75
CA THR A 459 4.47 5.53 -21.70
C THR A 459 5.04 6.83 -22.27
N THR A 460 5.97 6.76 -23.24
CA THR A 460 6.50 7.94 -23.92
C THR A 460 5.40 8.71 -24.65
N VAL A 461 4.54 8.02 -25.39
CA VAL A 461 3.41 8.66 -26.11
C VAL A 461 2.40 9.26 -25.13
N VAL A 462 2.07 8.54 -24.05
CA VAL A 462 1.15 9.03 -22.99
C VAL A 462 1.71 10.33 -22.40
N ASN A 463 2.97 10.36 -22.00
CA ASN A 463 3.61 11.54 -21.42
C ASN A 463 3.68 12.74 -22.39
N GLU A 464 3.70 12.49 -23.68
CA GLU A 464 3.72 13.56 -24.71
C GLU A 464 2.32 14.16 -24.95
N TYR A 465 1.27 13.32 -25.03
CA TYR A 465 -0.05 13.74 -25.49
C TYR A 465 -1.07 13.99 -24.38
N VAL A 466 -1.09 13.13 -23.38
CA VAL A 466 -2.18 13.11 -22.39
C VAL A 466 -2.22 14.32 -21.47
N PRO A 467 -1.10 14.93 -21.05
CA PRO A 467 -1.13 16.13 -20.19
C PRO A 467 -1.97 17.26 -20.78
N SER A 468 -1.83 17.54 -22.10
CA SER A 468 -2.61 18.60 -22.76
C SER A 468 -4.13 18.35 -22.73
N LEU A 469 -4.55 17.09 -22.73
CA LEU A 469 -5.95 16.67 -22.61
C LEU A 469 -6.46 16.80 -21.18
N VAL A 470 -5.68 16.32 -20.21
CA VAL A 470 -6.01 16.33 -18.78
C VAL A 470 -6.12 17.76 -18.24
N TYR A 471 -5.28 18.68 -18.73
CA TYR A 471 -5.31 20.09 -18.33
C TYR A 471 -6.22 20.96 -19.20
N GLY A 472 -6.97 20.35 -20.14
CA GLY A 472 -7.92 21.07 -20.99
C GLY A 472 -7.27 22.10 -21.93
N GLU A 473 -6.00 21.86 -22.33
CA GLU A 473 -5.23 22.76 -23.19
C GLU A 473 -5.66 22.70 -24.66
N ILE A 474 -6.27 21.58 -25.07
CA ILE A 474 -6.69 21.36 -26.44
C ILE A 474 -8.04 22.04 -26.67
N PRO A 475 -8.19 22.94 -27.68
CA PRO A 475 -9.49 23.50 -28.00
C PRO A 475 -10.50 22.41 -28.37
N GLU A 476 -11.76 22.54 -27.94
CA GLU A 476 -12.80 21.55 -28.19
C GLU A 476 -12.94 21.20 -29.69
N SER A 477 -12.81 22.19 -30.56
CA SER A 477 -12.86 21.99 -32.02
C SER A 477 -11.72 21.14 -32.60
N LYS A 478 -10.69 20.84 -31.79
CA LYS A 478 -9.53 20.02 -32.17
C LYS A 478 -9.45 18.72 -31.37
N LEU A 479 -10.37 18.50 -30.43
CA LEU A 479 -10.31 17.37 -29.51
C LEU A 479 -10.34 16.03 -30.26
N ASP A 480 -11.24 15.88 -31.23
CA ASP A 480 -11.37 14.63 -31.98
C ASP A 480 -10.13 14.30 -32.81
N ASP A 481 -9.60 15.28 -33.52
CA ASP A 481 -8.38 15.12 -34.31
C ASP A 481 -7.18 14.75 -33.39
N TYR A 482 -7.08 15.39 -32.24
CA TYR A 482 -5.98 15.14 -31.27
C TYR A 482 -6.07 13.76 -30.63
N ILE A 483 -7.27 13.33 -30.21
CA ILE A 483 -7.50 11.97 -29.68
C ILE A 483 -7.23 10.91 -30.77
N GLN A 484 -7.61 11.18 -32.00
CA GLN A 484 -7.31 10.28 -33.12
C GLN A 484 -5.79 10.15 -33.34
N GLU A 485 -5.06 11.25 -33.30
CA GLU A 485 -3.60 11.24 -33.43
C GLU A 485 -2.96 10.48 -32.27
N LEU A 486 -3.34 10.77 -31.01
CA LEU A 486 -2.90 10.03 -29.83
C LEU A 486 -3.09 8.50 -30.03
N ASN A 487 -4.29 8.08 -30.43
CA ASN A 487 -4.56 6.65 -30.60
C ASN A 487 -3.76 6.02 -31.74
N ALA A 488 -3.51 6.75 -32.84
CA ALA A 488 -2.63 6.26 -33.91
C ALA A 488 -1.17 6.07 -33.43
N LYS A 489 -0.70 6.98 -32.57
CA LYS A 489 0.64 6.88 -31.94
C LYS A 489 0.71 5.72 -30.95
N LEU A 490 -0.33 5.54 -30.11
CA LEU A 490 -0.42 4.43 -29.16
C LEU A 490 -0.47 3.06 -29.87
N ASP A 491 -1.24 2.97 -30.98
CA ASP A 491 -1.28 1.75 -31.79
C ASP A 491 0.11 1.44 -32.37
N GLY A 492 0.82 2.46 -32.87
CA GLY A 492 2.19 2.31 -33.37
C GLY A 492 3.22 1.99 -32.29
N ALA A 493 2.97 2.38 -31.05
CA ALA A 493 3.81 2.08 -29.87
C ALA A 493 3.55 0.69 -29.27
N GLY A 494 2.49 -0.01 -29.68
CA GLY A 494 2.20 -1.36 -29.27
C GLY A 494 1.22 -1.51 -28.11
N ILE A 495 0.35 -0.54 -27.84
CA ILE A 495 -0.66 -0.64 -26.77
C ILE A 495 -1.58 -1.86 -26.92
N ASN A 496 -1.88 -2.25 -28.16
CA ASN A 496 -2.73 -3.43 -28.42
C ASN A 496 -2.02 -4.73 -28.01
N ASP A 497 -0.70 -4.81 -28.12
CA ASP A 497 0.07 -5.98 -27.70
C ASP A 497 0.05 -6.11 -26.17
N ILE A 498 0.18 -4.97 -25.47
CA ILE A 498 0.11 -4.92 -23.99
C ILE A 498 -1.27 -5.38 -23.52
N ILE A 499 -2.35 -4.84 -24.12
CA ILE A 499 -3.73 -5.20 -23.76
C ILE A 499 -4.00 -6.67 -24.04
N ALA A 500 -3.54 -7.20 -25.18
CA ALA A 500 -3.69 -8.61 -25.52
C ALA A 500 -2.95 -9.53 -24.55
N GLU A 501 -1.74 -9.16 -24.13
CA GLU A 501 -0.97 -9.91 -23.12
C GLU A 501 -1.66 -9.88 -21.76
N ASN A 502 -2.12 -8.69 -21.30
CA ASN A 502 -2.84 -8.55 -20.04
C ASN A 502 -4.13 -9.37 -20.05
N GLN A 503 -4.90 -9.31 -21.15
CA GLN A 503 -6.12 -10.13 -21.31
C GLN A 503 -5.83 -11.62 -21.30
N ALA A 504 -4.74 -12.07 -21.94
CA ALA A 504 -4.37 -13.46 -21.96
C ALA A 504 -4.02 -13.96 -20.54
N GLN A 505 -3.30 -13.14 -19.76
CA GLN A 505 -2.95 -13.46 -18.39
C GLN A 505 -4.18 -13.49 -17.46
N ILE A 506 -5.13 -12.55 -17.57
CA ILE A 506 -6.41 -12.59 -16.83
C ILE A 506 -7.17 -13.88 -17.15
N ASN A 507 -7.25 -14.26 -18.43
CA ASN A 507 -7.98 -15.45 -18.83
C ASN A 507 -7.30 -16.72 -18.28
N ALA A 508 -5.98 -16.79 -18.27
CA ALA A 508 -5.23 -17.88 -17.68
C ALA A 508 -5.40 -17.95 -16.16
N TRP A 509 -5.33 -16.81 -15.48
CA TRP A 509 -5.55 -16.69 -14.04
C TRP A 509 -6.94 -17.18 -13.63
N ARG A 510 -8.01 -16.76 -14.34
CA ARG A 510 -9.38 -17.25 -14.11
C ARG A 510 -9.53 -18.74 -14.36
N ALA A 511 -8.90 -19.27 -15.42
CA ALA A 511 -8.94 -20.69 -15.75
C ALA A 511 -8.26 -21.56 -14.68
N SER A 512 -7.38 -20.99 -13.83
CA SER A 512 -6.77 -21.68 -12.69
C SER A 512 -7.71 -21.88 -11.50
N GLY A 513 -8.96 -21.40 -11.57
CA GLY A 513 -9.97 -21.57 -10.53
C GLY A 513 -9.96 -20.48 -9.45
N LYS A 514 -9.36 -19.34 -9.77
CA LYS A 514 -9.30 -18.16 -8.93
C LYS A 514 -10.33 -17.11 -9.37
#